data_24634314da3f8de47c10d5d530029c1d
#
_entry.id   24634314da3f8de47c10d5d530029c1d
#
_cell.length_a   1.000
_cell.length_b   1.000
_cell.length_c   1.000
_cell.angle_alpha   90.00
_cell.angle_beta   90.00
_cell.angle_gamma   90.00
#
_symmetry.space_group_name_H-M   'P 1'
#
loop_
_entity.id
_entity.type
_entity.pdbx_description
1 polymer ?
#
loop_
_entity_poly.entity_id
_entity_poly.type
_entity_poly.pdbx_seq_one_letter_code
_entity_poly.pdbx_strand_id
1 'polypeptide(L)'
;MRAKRLASFLIALVLIAVAAILVIHQSEESNWTLEKFYSQELNWQECYEDFECSSFKVPVNYQEINDRTFTLEVLRHRATKPAARIGSIVVNPGGPGGSATDYAYNARSIVSDEINQKFDIVGFDPRGVNESEPIRCLSNQEEDAFLEAGTTRADKREIRALVGISKNFAVKCADAAGEKLGHYSTYEAAKDLDILRELLGDMKLNYLGKSYGTYLGTIYAALFPKKVGRLVLDGAVAPEITLRDQGLAQAIGFDGALKNYLNSQDQFKLSDIERMLEKAKSEPMRLIGKTDEERTATQSLIITAIAQSLYNSVTGWRELTEALNLAINKNNPKLIFKLSDRYNDRDESGNYYSNQTDISIMITCLDWREERTVADMAEDQEVFRESSSVFGPYLSFSTLPCKYWQAKPNLPEVELFNIQTDPVLIIGVTQDPATPYLWAEKLTESFVNAKLLTLKGEGHTGHGRGNKCIDQTVNRFFLTGKSPSKALFCTQSGN
;
A
#
# COMPACT_ATOMS: atom_id res chain seq x y z
N MET A 1 -56.48 -50.82 -1.88
CA MET A 1 -55.88 -49.90 -2.86
C MET A 1 -56.12 -48.39 -2.57
N ARG A 2 -57.30 -47.95 -2.11
CA ARG A 2 -57.57 -46.51 -1.81
C ARG A 2 -56.72 -45.94 -0.65
N ALA A 3 -56.49 -46.68 0.43
CA ALA A 3 -55.70 -46.19 1.61
C ALA A 3 -54.21 -45.93 1.28
N LYS A 4 -53.58 -46.77 0.44
CA LYS A 4 -52.18 -46.56 0.01
C LYS A 4 -52.01 -45.33 -0.89
N ARG A 5 -53.01 -45.00 -1.76
CA ARG A 5 -52.98 -43.81 -2.58
C ARG A 5 -53.20 -42.54 -1.77
N LEU A 6 -54.02 -42.55 -0.71
CA LEU A 6 -54.21 -41.42 0.18
C LEU A 6 -52.95 -41.13 1.01
N ALA A 7 -52.23 -42.16 1.51
CA ALA A 7 -50.98 -42.01 2.24
C ALA A 7 -49.85 -41.42 1.35
N SER A 8 -49.74 -41.87 0.07
CA SER A 8 -48.77 -41.31 -0.87
C SER A 8 -49.05 -39.86 -1.23
N PHE A 9 -50.33 -39.47 -1.30
CA PHE A 9 -50.71 -38.08 -1.59
C PHE A 9 -50.43 -37.14 -0.43
N LEU A 10 -50.63 -37.60 0.82
CA LEU A 10 -50.27 -36.85 2.03
C LEU A 10 -48.77 -36.70 2.19
N ILE A 11 -47.96 -37.72 1.91
CA ILE A 11 -46.50 -37.64 1.93
C ILE A 11 -45.98 -36.66 0.87
N ALA A 12 -46.54 -36.66 -0.33
CA ALA A 12 -46.17 -35.71 -1.37
C ALA A 12 -46.51 -34.26 -0.98
N LEU A 13 -47.66 -34.01 -0.37
CA LEU A 13 -48.05 -32.70 0.13
C LEU A 13 -47.13 -32.20 1.26
N VAL A 14 -46.72 -33.08 2.20
CA VAL A 14 -45.77 -32.74 3.26
C VAL A 14 -44.40 -32.45 2.68
N LEU A 15 -43.93 -33.20 1.69
CA LEU A 15 -42.65 -32.94 1.03
C LEU A 15 -42.66 -31.61 0.25
N ILE A 16 -43.78 -31.28 -0.42
CA ILE A 16 -43.95 -30.00 -1.10
C ILE A 16 -44.02 -28.85 -0.09
N ALA A 17 -44.71 -29.02 1.03
CA ALA A 17 -44.76 -28.02 2.09
C ALA A 17 -43.37 -27.81 2.76
N VAL A 18 -42.61 -28.88 3.01
CA VAL A 18 -41.24 -28.81 3.54
C VAL A 18 -40.30 -28.17 2.54
N ALA A 19 -40.41 -28.49 1.25
CA ALA A 19 -39.63 -27.86 0.20
C ALA A 19 -39.98 -26.37 0.05
N ALA A 20 -41.27 -26.00 0.14
CA ALA A 20 -41.71 -24.61 0.13
C ALA A 20 -41.22 -23.82 1.36
N ILE A 21 -41.22 -24.45 2.57
CA ILE A 21 -40.67 -23.85 3.79
C ILE A 21 -39.15 -23.69 3.68
N LEU A 22 -38.44 -24.67 3.09
CA LEU A 22 -37.00 -24.56 2.84
C LEU A 22 -36.66 -23.47 1.81
N VAL A 23 -37.47 -23.35 0.75
CA VAL A 23 -37.32 -22.27 -0.26
C VAL A 23 -37.64 -20.91 0.36
N ILE A 24 -38.68 -20.81 1.20
CA ILE A 24 -39.02 -19.57 1.92
C ILE A 24 -37.94 -19.26 2.96
N HIS A 25 -37.36 -20.26 3.65
CA HIS A 25 -36.23 -20.01 4.59
C HIS A 25 -34.93 -19.64 3.88
N GLN A 26 -34.70 -20.09 2.63
CA GLN A 26 -33.61 -19.60 1.78
C GLN A 26 -33.86 -18.20 1.21
N SER A 27 -35.12 -17.72 1.18
CA SER A 27 -35.46 -16.37 0.74
C SER A 27 -35.50 -15.31 1.85
N GLU A 28 -35.27 -15.70 3.12
CA GLU A 28 -35.08 -14.77 4.25
C GLU A 28 -33.60 -14.44 4.53
N GLU A 29 -32.68 -14.81 3.64
CA GLU A 29 -31.33 -14.25 3.71
C GLU A 29 -31.43 -12.75 3.43
N SER A 30 -31.09 -11.96 4.42
CA SER A 30 -31.21 -10.53 4.46
C SER A 30 -30.43 -9.89 3.31
N ASN A 31 -31.10 -9.50 2.23
CA ASN A 31 -30.46 -8.77 1.15
C ASN A 31 -29.78 -7.53 1.71
N TRP A 32 -28.48 -7.44 1.57
CA TRP A 32 -27.73 -6.26 1.89
C TRP A 32 -28.14 -5.11 0.96
N THR A 33 -28.34 -3.94 1.52
CA THR A 33 -28.55 -2.69 0.78
C THR A 33 -27.43 -1.71 1.17
N LEU A 34 -27.20 -0.70 0.35
CA LEU A 34 -26.21 0.32 0.67
C LEU A 34 -26.47 0.95 2.04
N GLU A 35 -27.73 1.22 2.37
CA GLU A 35 -28.15 1.77 3.67
C GLU A 35 -27.79 0.85 4.84
N LYS A 36 -27.94 -0.47 4.68
CA LYS A 36 -27.54 -1.44 5.71
C LYS A 36 -26.05 -1.43 5.96
N PHE A 37 -25.21 -1.25 4.93
CA PHE A 37 -23.78 -1.13 5.11
C PHE A 37 -23.42 0.12 5.94
N TYR A 38 -24.10 1.24 5.71
CA TYR A 38 -23.91 2.48 6.46
C TYR A 38 -24.55 2.50 7.86
N SER A 39 -25.43 1.56 8.19
CA SER A 39 -26.13 1.48 9.49
C SER A 39 -25.64 0.37 10.40
N GLN A 40 -24.51 -0.28 10.07
CA GLN A 40 -23.88 -1.27 10.94
C GLN A 40 -23.39 -0.61 12.24
N GLU A 41 -23.18 -1.39 13.27
CA GLU A 41 -22.53 -0.97 14.50
C GLU A 41 -21.16 -1.61 14.62
N LEU A 42 -20.14 -0.83 14.97
CA LEU A 42 -18.82 -1.32 15.29
C LEU A 42 -18.82 -1.89 16.71
N ASN A 43 -18.77 -3.21 16.82
CA ASN A 43 -18.72 -3.92 18.09
C ASN A 43 -17.28 -3.95 18.62
N TRP A 44 -16.84 -2.86 19.23
CA TRP A 44 -15.50 -2.71 19.74
C TRP A 44 -15.19 -3.67 20.90
N GLN A 45 -14.07 -4.36 20.82
CA GLN A 45 -13.55 -5.25 21.87
C GLN A 45 -12.09 -4.89 22.15
N GLU A 46 -11.67 -4.97 23.40
CA GLU A 46 -10.26 -4.86 23.75
C GLU A 46 -9.47 -6.02 23.10
N CYS A 47 -8.45 -5.69 22.31
CA CYS A 47 -7.63 -6.68 21.59
C CYS A 47 -6.16 -6.61 21.96
N TYR A 48 -5.67 -5.42 22.33
CA TYR A 48 -4.33 -5.16 22.84
C TYR A 48 -4.44 -4.10 23.95
N GLU A 49 -3.38 -3.96 24.76
CA GLU A 49 -3.34 -2.92 25.79
C GLU A 49 -3.59 -1.53 25.19
N ASP A 50 -4.63 -0.82 25.66
CA ASP A 50 -5.08 0.50 25.20
C ASP A 50 -5.66 0.55 23.77
N PHE A 51 -5.91 -0.59 23.12
CA PHE A 51 -6.49 -0.67 21.79
C PHE A 51 -7.78 -1.47 21.77
N GLU A 52 -8.66 -1.11 20.85
CA GLU A 52 -9.88 -1.81 20.56
C GLU A 52 -9.94 -2.23 19.10
N CYS A 53 -10.40 -3.45 18.84
CA CYS A 53 -10.62 -4.00 17.52
C CYS A 53 -12.10 -4.17 17.24
N SER A 54 -12.47 -4.06 16.00
CA SER A 54 -13.79 -4.37 15.47
C SER A 54 -13.69 -4.75 14.00
N SER A 55 -14.79 -5.16 13.42
CA SER A 55 -14.89 -5.37 11.97
C SER A 55 -16.23 -4.88 11.44
N PHE A 56 -16.30 -4.62 10.15
CA PHE A 56 -17.50 -4.22 9.45
C PHE A 56 -17.53 -4.82 8.04
N LYS A 57 -18.73 -4.94 7.47
CA LYS A 57 -18.91 -5.47 6.13
C LYS A 57 -19.03 -4.35 5.10
N VAL A 58 -18.53 -4.63 3.89
CA VAL A 58 -18.70 -3.77 2.71
C VAL A 58 -19.11 -4.63 1.51
N PRO A 59 -19.80 -4.08 0.50
CA PRO A 59 -20.15 -4.84 -0.68
C PRO A 59 -18.91 -5.23 -1.50
N VAL A 60 -18.90 -6.40 -2.12
CA VAL A 60 -17.86 -6.75 -3.09
C VAL A 60 -17.91 -5.77 -4.26
N ASN A 61 -19.09 -5.52 -4.81
CA ASN A 61 -19.28 -4.60 -5.93
C ASN A 61 -20.30 -3.50 -5.57
N TYR A 62 -19.87 -2.26 -5.54
CA TYR A 62 -20.74 -1.12 -5.26
C TYR A 62 -21.73 -0.78 -6.38
N GLN A 63 -21.53 -1.29 -7.58
CA GLN A 63 -22.47 -1.09 -8.70
C GLN A 63 -23.56 -2.15 -8.72
N GLU A 64 -23.31 -3.32 -8.12
CA GLU A 64 -24.25 -4.42 -8.03
C GLU A 64 -24.22 -4.98 -6.60
N ILE A 65 -24.90 -4.29 -5.69
CA ILE A 65 -24.98 -4.69 -4.29
C ILE A 65 -25.83 -5.96 -4.18
N ASN A 66 -25.22 -6.99 -3.61
CA ASN A 66 -25.84 -8.28 -3.33
C ASN A 66 -25.28 -8.83 -2.00
N ASP A 67 -25.51 -10.11 -1.69
CA ASP A 67 -25.10 -10.70 -0.42
C ASP A 67 -23.59 -11.03 -0.33
N ARG A 68 -22.82 -10.78 -1.41
CA ARG A 68 -21.36 -10.93 -1.39
C ARG A 68 -20.72 -9.71 -0.75
N THR A 69 -19.94 -9.97 0.27
CA THR A 69 -19.30 -8.92 1.08
C THR A 69 -17.81 -9.18 1.26
N PHE A 70 -17.07 -8.14 1.62
CA PHE A 70 -15.83 -8.23 2.35
C PHE A 70 -16.09 -7.90 3.82
N THR A 71 -15.36 -8.55 4.71
CA THR A 71 -15.25 -8.18 6.11
C THR A 71 -13.92 -7.46 6.29
N LEU A 72 -13.98 -6.22 6.75
CA LEU A 72 -12.79 -5.37 6.95
C LEU A 72 -12.51 -5.21 8.43
N GLU A 73 -11.25 -5.41 8.81
CA GLU A 73 -10.79 -5.28 10.18
C GLU A 73 -10.37 -3.84 10.48
N VAL A 74 -10.68 -3.39 11.68
CA VAL A 74 -10.41 -2.04 12.15
C VAL A 74 -9.87 -2.07 13.58
N LEU A 75 -8.81 -1.28 13.80
CA LEU A 75 -8.20 -1.06 15.10
C LEU A 75 -8.25 0.43 15.45
N ARG A 76 -8.54 0.74 16.73
CA ARG A 76 -8.45 2.11 17.22
C ARG A 76 -7.70 2.21 18.53
N HIS A 77 -6.94 3.28 18.65
CA HIS A 77 -6.46 3.83 19.91
C HIS A 77 -7.38 4.98 20.31
N ARG A 78 -8.08 4.88 21.44
CA ARG A 78 -9.05 5.91 21.87
C ARG A 78 -8.35 7.19 22.31
N ALA A 79 -9.03 8.31 22.11
CA ALA A 79 -8.64 9.58 22.68
C ALA A 79 -8.46 9.47 24.20
N THR A 80 -7.25 9.77 24.70
CA THR A 80 -6.92 9.60 26.13
C THR A 80 -7.64 10.60 27.03
N LYS A 81 -8.28 11.65 26.46
CA LYS A 81 -9.20 12.59 27.15
C LYS A 81 -10.58 12.57 26.47
N PRO A 82 -11.44 11.58 26.73
CA PRO A 82 -12.72 11.42 26.03
C PRO A 82 -13.62 12.65 26.08
N ALA A 83 -13.62 13.40 27.16
CA ALA A 83 -14.39 14.64 27.29
C ALA A 83 -13.93 15.79 26.35
N ALA A 84 -12.71 15.69 25.82
CA ALA A 84 -12.13 16.64 24.87
C ALA A 84 -12.02 16.06 23.44
N ARG A 85 -12.63 14.90 23.19
CA ARG A 85 -12.61 14.23 21.89
C ARG A 85 -13.22 15.13 20.79
N ILE A 86 -12.51 15.27 19.68
CA ILE A 86 -12.91 16.04 18.50
C ILE A 86 -13.51 15.11 17.42
N GLY A 87 -13.01 13.91 17.29
CA GLY A 87 -13.39 12.94 16.28
C GLY A 87 -12.33 11.83 16.12
N SER A 88 -12.33 11.17 14.98
CA SER A 88 -11.31 10.17 14.62
C SER A 88 -10.36 10.74 13.58
N ILE A 89 -9.10 10.26 13.58
CA ILE A 89 -8.17 10.38 12.46
C ILE A 89 -7.94 8.98 11.91
N VAL A 90 -8.38 8.73 10.69
CA VAL A 90 -8.06 7.48 10.00
C VAL A 90 -6.66 7.59 9.40
N VAL A 91 -5.81 6.60 9.64
CA VAL A 91 -4.43 6.57 9.16
C VAL A 91 -4.22 5.47 8.14
N ASN A 92 -3.34 5.71 7.15
CA ASN A 92 -2.94 4.72 6.17
C ASN A 92 -1.44 4.88 5.83
N PRO A 93 -0.61 3.81 5.98
CA PRO A 93 0.83 3.88 5.77
C PRO A 93 1.23 3.89 4.29
N GLY A 94 0.33 3.45 3.39
CA GLY A 94 0.60 3.31 1.97
C GLY A 94 0.94 1.88 1.56
N GLY A 95 1.90 1.71 0.72
CA GLY A 95 2.28 0.49 0.02
C GLY A 95 2.06 0.69 -1.49
N PRO A 96 0.92 0.29 -2.11
CA PRO A 96 -0.34 -0.23 -1.51
C PRO A 96 -0.16 -1.55 -0.75
N GLY A 97 -1.13 -1.92 0.06
CA GLY A 97 -1.13 -3.20 0.79
C GLY A 97 -0.46 -3.19 2.16
N GLY A 98 0.11 -2.06 2.60
CA GLY A 98 0.58 -1.93 3.97
C GLY A 98 -0.60 -1.94 4.96
N SER A 99 -0.48 -2.72 6.05
CA SER A 99 -1.50 -2.81 7.08
C SER A 99 -1.69 -1.47 7.80
N ALA A 100 -2.92 -0.96 7.75
CA ALA A 100 -3.27 0.26 8.46
C ALA A 100 -3.64 -0.01 9.94
N THR A 101 -4.07 -1.22 10.28
CA THR A 101 -4.26 -1.64 11.67
C THR A 101 -2.91 -1.74 12.39
N ASP A 102 -1.90 -2.37 11.79
CA ASP A 102 -0.52 -2.41 12.34
C ASP A 102 0.10 -1.00 12.43
N TYR A 103 -0.21 -0.14 11.46
CA TYR A 103 0.24 1.25 11.52
C TYR A 103 -0.42 1.98 12.69
N ALA A 104 -1.74 1.88 12.85
CA ALA A 104 -2.48 2.51 13.95
C ALA A 104 -2.08 1.96 15.33
N TYR A 105 -1.61 0.71 15.42
CA TYR A 105 -1.02 0.15 16.64
C TYR A 105 0.16 0.99 17.16
N ASN A 106 0.82 1.74 16.28
CA ASN A 106 1.87 2.68 16.64
C ASN A 106 1.35 4.13 16.85
N ALA A 107 0.08 4.34 17.15
CA ALA A 107 -0.57 5.65 17.27
C ALA A 107 0.23 6.67 18.08
N ARG A 108 0.86 6.23 19.20
CA ARG A 108 1.66 7.09 20.09
C ARG A 108 2.93 7.65 19.43
N SER A 109 3.42 7.02 18.36
CA SER A 109 4.59 7.48 17.60
C SER A 109 4.23 8.17 16.28
N ILE A 110 3.01 7.92 15.77
CA ILE A 110 2.54 8.51 14.52
C ILE A 110 2.13 9.96 14.70
N VAL A 111 1.44 10.27 15.80
CA VAL A 111 0.93 11.60 16.11
C VAL A 111 1.39 12.05 17.50
N SER A 112 1.30 13.36 17.77
CA SER A 112 1.68 13.91 19.07
C SER A 112 0.71 13.51 20.19
N ASP A 113 1.18 13.60 21.44
CA ASP A 113 0.36 13.37 22.62
C ASP A 113 -0.89 14.26 22.65
N GLU A 114 -0.81 15.51 22.16
CA GLU A 114 -1.97 16.41 22.11
C GLU A 114 -3.03 15.91 21.12
N ILE A 115 -2.63 15.33 20.00
CA ILE A 115 -3.53 14.68 19.05
C ILE A 115 -4.14 13.43 19.71
N ASN A 116 -3.32 12.55 20.30
CA ASN A 116 -3.78 11.35 21.01
C ASN A 116 -4.75 11.65 22.16
N GLN A 117 -4.67 12.84 22.75
CA GLN A 117 -5.64 13.25 23.78
C GLN A 117 -7.03 13.56 23.22
N LYS A 118 -7.13 14.00 21.96
CA LYS A 118 -8.34 14.60 21.38
C LYS A 118 -8.94 13.83 20.22
N PHE A 119 -8.21 12.88 19.64
CA PHE A 119 -8.67 12.07 18.52
C PHE A 119 -8.51 10.60 18.81
N ASP A 120 -9.47 9.80 18.38
CA ASP A 120 -9.25 8.38 18.19
C ASP A 120 -8.34 8.23 16.96
N ILE A 121 -7.30 7.41 17.07
CA ILE A 121 -6.44 7.06 15.93
C ILE A 121 -6.90 5.71 15.42
N VAL A 122 -7.37 5.68 14.19
CA VAL A 122 -8.05 4.52 13.60
C VAL A 122 -7.28 4.03 12.38
N GLY A 123 -6.96 2.76 12.31
CA GLY A 123 -6.51 2.07 11.10
C GLY A 123 -7.53 1.03 10.69
N PHE A 124 -7.81 0.93 9.41
CA PHE A 124 -8.53 -0.22 8.86
C PHE A 124 -7.71 -0.81 7.72
N ASP A 125 -7.66 -2.11 7.65
CA ASP A 125 -7.03 -2.78 6.53
C ASP A 125 -8.00 -2.76 5.34
N PRO A 126 -7.63 -2.18 4.19
CA PRO A 126 -8.47 -2.23 3.01
C PRO A 126 -8.73 -3.67 2.56
N ARG A 127 -9.73 -3.85 1.72
CA ARG A 127 -10.11 -5.15 1.17
C ARG A 127 -8.90 -5.92 0.63
N GLY A 128 -8.71 -7.15 1.09
CA GLY A 128 -7.60 -8.04 0.72
C GLY A 128 -6.29 -7.81 1.47
N VAL A 129 -6.19 -6.78 2.32
CA VAL A 129 -4.97 -6.46 3.07
C VAL A 129 -5.00 -7.12 4.44
N ASN A 130 -3.89 -7.73 4.84
CA ASN A 130 -3.62 -8.27 6.17
C ASN A 130 -4.82 -9.05 6.75
N GLU A 131 -5.50 -8.55 7.77
CA GLU A 131 -6.63 -9.25 8.43
C GLU A 131 -7.99 -9.05 7.69
N SER A 132 -8.07 -8.18 6.69
CA SER A 132 -9.28 -7.89 5.92
C SER A 132 -9.46 -8.84 4.73
N GLU A 133 -9.71 -10.12 5.01
CA GLU A 133 -9.80 -11.20 4.02
C GLU A 133 -8.56 -11.26 3.10
N PRO A 134 -7.36 -11.53 3.67
CA PRO A 134 -6.11 -11.45 2.94
C PRO A 134 -6.07 -12.37 1.74
N ILE A 135 -5.59 -11.84 0.61
CA ILE A 135 -5.36 -12.63 -0.60
C ILE A 135 -3.89 -13.05 -0.64
N ARG A 136 -3.63 -14.33 -0.86
CA ARG A 136 -2.31 -14.88 -1.12
C ARG A 136 -2.32 -15.64 -2.44
N CYS A 137 -1.53 -15.16 -3.38
CA CYS A 137 -1.42 -15.70 -4.72
C CYS A 137 -0.32 -16.75 -4.81
N LEU A 138 0.78 -16.52 -4.11
CA LEU A 138 1.99 -17.33 -4.16
C LEU A 138 2.22 -18.09 -2.85
N SER A 139 2.84 -19.26 -2.94
CA SER A 139 3.50 -19.89 -1.79
C SER A 139 4.78 -19.14 -1.44
N ASN A 140 5.30 -19.30 -0.21
CA ASN A 140 6.54 -18.62 0.21
C ASN A 140 7.70 -18.86 -0.77
N GLN A 141 7.87 -20.09 -1.27
CA GLN A 141 8.91 -20.42 -2.24
C GLN A 141 8.70 -19.73 -3.61
N GLU A 142 7.46 -19.59 -4.04
CA GLU A 142 7.13 -18.89 -5.29
C GLU A 142 7.29 -17.38 -5.14
N GLU A 143 7.03 -16.84 -3.97
CA GLU A 143 7.24 -15.43 -3.64
C GLU A 143 8.74 -15.12 -3.60
N ASP A 144 9.57 -16.00 -3.00
CA ASP A 144 11.03 -15.91 -3.09
C ASP A 144 11.48 -15.86 -4.56
N ALA A 145 11.01 -16.78 -5.40
CA ALA A 145 11.37 -16.81 -6.82
C ALA A 145 10.88 -15.57 -7.59
N PHE A 146 9.73 -15.02 -7.22
CA PHE A 146 9.19 -13.79 -7.80
C PHE A 146 10.05 -12.57 -7.46
N LEU A 147 10.41 -12.40 -6.18
CA LEU A 147 11.20 -11.28 -5.68
C LEU A 147 12.68 -11.33 -6.10
N GLU A 148 13.21 -12.52 -6.34
CA GLU A 148 14.56 -12.75 -6.84
C GLU A 148 14.70 -12.51 -8.35
N ALA A 149 13.59 -12.50 -9.09
CA ALA A 149 13.59 -12.34 -10.52
C ALA A 149 13.94 -10.91 -10.96
N GLY A 150 14.65 -10.79 -12.07
CA GLY A 150 14.99 -9.49 -12.64
C GLY A 150 15.75 -9.63 -13.97
N THR A 151 15.88 -8.52 -14.69
CA THR A 151 16.76 -8.41 -15.86
C THR A 151 17.43 -7.03 -15.89
N THR A 152 18.72 -7.02 -16.18
CA THR A 152 19.53 -5.79 -16.21
C THR A 152 19.91 -5.31 -17.60
N ARG A 153 19.76 -6.15 -18.62
CA ARG A 153 20.26 -5.87 -19.97
C ARG A 153 19.30 -6.28 -21.10
N ALA A 154 17.99 -6.34 -20.83
CA ALA A 154 17.01 -6.83 -21.80
C ALA A 154 17.38 -8.20 -22.40
N ASP A 155 18.03 -9.07 -21.64
CA ASP A 155 18.38 -10.42 -22.08
C ASP A 155 17.12 -11.22 -22.38
N LYS A 156 17.04 -11.78 -23.60
CA LYS A 156 15.85 -12.49 -24.09
C LYS A 156 15.46 -13.69 -23.22
N ARG A 157 16.42 -14.31 -22.55
CA ARG A 157 16.20 -15.48 -21.68
C ARG A 157 15.64 -15.03 -20.34
N GLU A 158 16.23 -13.98 -19.76
CA GLU A 158 15.76 -13.36 -18.51
C GLU A 158 14.36 -12.77 -18.71
N ILE A 159 14.09 -12.03 -19.80
CA ILE A 159 12.76 -11.52 -20.14
C ILE A 159 11.74 -12.66 -20.28
N ARG A 160 12.07 -13.78 -20.94
CA ARG A 160 11.15 -14.92 -21.01
C ARG A 160 10.84 -15.52 -19.64
N ALA A 161 11.83 -15.57 -18.73
CA ALA A 161 11.62 -16.03 -17.35
C ALA A 161 10.68 -15.08 -16.59
N LEU A 162 10.93 -13.76 -16.68
CA LEU A 162 10.06 -12.73 -16.06
C LEU A 162 8.62 -12.80 -16.59
N VAL A 163 8.44 -12.98 -17.89
CA VAL A 163 7.12 -13.17 -18.50
C VAL A 163 6.42 -14.41 -17.95
N GLY A 164 7.15 -15.52 -17.79
CA GLY A 164 6.62 -16.76 -17.21
C GLY A 164 6.17 -16.56 -15.77
N ILE A 165 7.00 -15.94 -14.94
CA ILE A 165 6.73 -15.65 -13.54
C ILE A 165 5.52 -14.68 -13.41
N SER A 166 5.50 -13.61 -14.20
CA SER A 166 4.40 -12.61 -14.19
C SER A 166 3.05 -13.20 -14.63
N LYS A 167 3.05 -14.07 -15.62
CA LYS A 167 1.84 -14.79 -16.04
C LYS A 167 1.35 -15.75 -14.97
N ASN A 168 2.26 -16.51 -14.36
CA ASN A 168 1.92 -17.42 -13.27
C ASN A 168 1.32 -16.68 -12.09
N PHE A 169 1.90 -15.53 -11.71
CA PHE A 169 1.39 -14.65 -10.69
C PHE A 169 -0.07 -14.21 -10.99
N ALA A 170 -0.31 -13.66 -12.19
CA ALA A 170 -1.63 -13.19 -12.58
C ALA A 170 -2.68 -14.31 -12.59
N VAL A 171 -2.33 -15.52 -13.03
CA VAL A 171 -3.22 -16.69 -13.00
C VAL A 171 -3.54 -17.10 -11.57
N LYS A 172 -2.52 -17.23 -10.72
CA LYS A 172 -2.70 -17.65 -9.32
C LYS A 172 -3.51 -16.64 -8.51
N CYS A 173 -3.30 -15.34 -8.73
CA CYS A 173 -4.13 -14.31 -8.11
C CYS A 173 -5.60 -14.39 -8.60
N ALA A 174 -5.81 -14.68 -9.88
CA ALA A 174 -7.17 -14.86 -10.40
C ALA A 174 -7.84 -16.09 -9.78
N ASP A 175 -7.13 -17.20 -9.63
CA ASP A 175 -7.64 -18.42 -8.99
C ASP A 175 -7.95 -18.19 -7.51
N ALA A 176 -7.07 -17.49 -6.79
CA ALA A 176 -7.24 -17.21 -5.36
C ALA A 176 -8.38 -16.21 -5.09
N ALA A 177 -8.51 -15.17 -5.91
CA ALA A 177 -9.52 -14.13 -5.74
C ALA A 177 -10.90 -14.53 -6.30
N GLY A 178 -10.92 -15.42 -7.30
CA GLY A 178 -12.16 -15.83 -7.98
C GLY A 178 -12.97 -14.62 -8.46
N GLU A 179 -14.26 -14.59 -8.15
CA GLU A 179 -15.15 -13.50 -8.55
C GLU A 179 -14.83 -12.13 -7.92
N LYS A 180 -14.03 -12.09 -6.87
CA LYS A 180 -13.60 -10.85 -6.22
C LYS A 180 -12.46 -10.14 -6.96
N LEU A 181 -11.80 -10.78 -7.95
CA LEU A 181 -10.56 -10.30 -8.58
C LEU A 181 -10.61 -8.84 -9.08
N GLY A 182 -11.73 -8.37 -9.60
CA GLY A 182 -11.91 -7.01 -10.11
C GLY A 182 -12.22 -5.96 -9.04
N HIS A 183 -12.29 -6.33 -7.76
CA HIS A 183 -12.88 -5.51 -6.70
C HIS A 183 -11.94 -5.11 -5.56
N TYR A 184 -10.63 -5.06 -5.84
CA TYR A 184 -9.61 -4.62 -4.88
C TYR A 184 -9.03 -3.23 -5.21
N SER A 185 -9.72 -2.46 -6.06
CA SER A 185 -9.23 -1.14 -6.47
C SER A 185 -9.30 -0.10 -5.35
N THR A 186 -8.47 0.94 -5.47
CA THR A 186 -8.49 2.10 -4.57
C THR A 186 -9.83 2.82 -4.58
N TYR A 187 -10.56 2.82 -5.69
CA TYR A 187 -11.89 3.43 -5.79
C TYR A 187 -12.93 2.73 -4.90
N GLU A 188 -12.85 1.42 -4.79
CA GLU A 188 -13.73 0.68 -3.89
C GLU A 188 -13.28 0.81 -2.44
N ALA A 189 -11.98 0.78 -2.18
CA ALA A 189 -11.43 1.05 -0.84
C ALA A 189 -11.79 2.45 -0.33
N ALA A 190 -11.87 3.46 -1.21
CA ALA A 190 -12.32 4.80 -0.84
C ALA A 190 -13.80 4.86 -0.45
N LYS A 191 -14.64 4.02 -1.06
CA LYS A 191 -16.06 3.87 -0.65
C LYS A 191 -16.18 3.12 0.67
N ASP A 192 -15.34 2.10 0.89
CA ASP A 192 -15.24 1.42 2.19
C ASP A 192 -14.85 2.39 3.31
N LEU A 193 -13.94 3.31 3.01
CA LEU A 193 -13.52 4.36 3.94
C LEU A 193 -14.66 5.31 4.30
N ASP A 194 -15.60 5.59 3.36
CA ASP A 194 -16.77 6.41 3.69
C ASP A 194 -17.78 5.66 4.57
N ILE A 195 -17.95 4.35 4.37
CA ILE A 195 -18.73 3.53 5.28
C ILE A 195 -18.10 3.58 6.68
N LEU A 196 -16.78 3.33 6.80
CA LEU A 196 -16.10 3.41 8.09
C LEU A 196 -16.28 4.78 8.76
N ARG A 197 -16.13 5.90 8.02
CA ARG A 197 -16.35 7.24 8.53
C ARG A 197 -17.75 7.37 9.19
N GLU A 198 -18.79 6.89 8.51
CA GLU A 198 -20.16 6.92 9.06
C GLU A 198 -20.28 6.07 10.32
N LEU A 199 -19.72 4.85 10.31
CA LEU A 199 -19.75 3.93 11.46
C LEU A 199 -18.97 4.48 12.68
N LEU A 200 -17.96 5.33 12.46
CA LEU A 200 -17.26 6.06 13.52
C LEU A 200 -18.06 7.24 14.09
N GLY A 201 -19.20 7.59 13.45
CA GLY A 201 -20.05 8.73 13.81
C GLY A 201 -19.45 10.07 13.41
N ASP A 202 -18.48 10.10 12.50
CA ASP A 202 -17.83 11.32 12.07
C ASP A 202 -18.53 11.90 10.82
N MET A 203 -18.99 13.16 10.90
CA MET A 203 -19.63 13.85 9.76
C MET A 203 -18.66 14.05 8.59
N LYS A 204 -17.37 14.22 8.88
CA LYS A 204 -16.30 14.43 7.90
C LYS A 204 -15.09 13.59 8.28
N LEU A 205 -14.44 13.03 7.26
CA LEU A 205 -13.24 12.25 7.41
C LEU A 205 -12.04 13.13 7.78
N ASN A 206 -11.40 12.89 8.94
CA ASN A 206 -10.04 13.35 9.16
C ASN A 206 -9.09 12.19 8.82
N TYR A 207 -8.06 12.48 8.03
CA TYR A 207 -7.25 11.43 7.44
C TYR A 207 -5.77 11.83 7.35
N LEU A 208 -4.90 10.87 7.66
CA LEU A 208 -3.47 10.96 7.45
C LEU A 208 -3.04 9.81 6.54
N GLY A 209 -2.82 10.09 5.27
CA GLY A 209 -2.31 9.14 4.30
C GLY A 209 -0.84 9.39 3.98
N LYS A 210 -0.05 8.33 3.99
CA LYS A 210 1.35 8.36 3.59
C LYS A 210 1.56 7.57 2.29
N SER A 211 2.46 8.06 1.41
CA SER A 211 2.81 7.35 0.18
C SER A 211 1.56 7.01 -0.65
N TYR A 212 1.33 5.75 -1.03
CA TYR A 212 0.08 5.31 -1.67
C TYR A 212 -1.18 5.76 -0.89
N GLY A 213 -1.14 5.86 0.44
CA GLY A 213 -2.27 6.38 1.22
C GLY A 213 -2.69 7.79 0.82
N THR A 214 -1.82 8.56 0.16
CA THR A 214 -2.18 9.86 -0.43
C THR A 214 -3.08 9.70 -1.66
N TYR A 215 -2.87 8.64 -2.45
CA TYR A 215 -3.74 8.32 -3.59
C TYR A 215 -5.13 7.89 -3.12
N LEU A 216 -5.21 7.01 -2.10
CA LEU A 216 -6.48 6.64 -1.47
C LEU A 216 -7.23 7.88 -0.95
N GLY A 217 -6.53 8.79 -0.23
CA GLY A 217 -7.12 10.03 0.27
C GLY A 217 -7.58 10.98 -0.85
N THR A 218 -6.88 11.01 -1.97
CA THR A 218 -7.23 11.81 -3.16
C THR A 218 -8.49 11.27 -3.84
N ILE A 219 -8.54 9.94 -4.06
CA ILE A 219 -9.75 9.28 -4.61
C ILE A 219 -10.95 9.48 -3.69
N TYR A 220 -10.77 9.34 -2.38
CA TYR A 220 -11.83 9.65 -1.41
C TYR A 220 -12.32 11.09 -1.55
N ALA A 221 -11.40 12.05 -1.62
CA ALA A 221 -11.75 13.46 -1.75
C ALA A 221 -12.50 13.78 -3.05
N ALA A 222 -12.15 13.12 -4.14
CA ALA A 222 -12.83 13.26 -5.42
C ALA A 222 -14.24 12.65 -5.41
N LEU A 223 -14.42 11.47 -4.79
CA LEU A 223 -15.72 10.79 -4.65
C LEU A 223 -16.65 11.49 -3.65
N PHE A 224 -16.10 11.97 -2.53
CA PHE A 224 -16.86 12.51 -1.40
C PHE A 224 -16.38 13.90 -0.94
N PRO A 225 -16.33 14.91 -1.84
CA PRO A 225 -15.68 16.20 -1.53
C PRO A 225 -16.31 16.93 -0.35
N LYS A 226 -17.61 16.76 -0.10
CA LYS A 226 -18.33 17.35 1.04
C LYS A 226 -18.11 16.63 2.37
N LYS A 227 -17.56 15.41 2.32
CA LYS A 227 -17.28 14.56 3.49
C LYS A 227 -15.81 14.64 3.94
N VAL A 228 -14.99 15.42 3.25
CA VAL A 228 -13.60 15.69 3.65
C VAL A 228 -13.58 16.66 4.82
N GLY A 229 -12.83 16.30 5.87
CA GLY A 229 -12.52 17.14 7.03
C GLY A 229 -11.06 17.62 6.96
N ARG A 230 -10.22 17.14 7.88
CA ARG A 230 -8.80 17.47 7.94
C ARG A 230 -7.99 16.39 7.20
N LEU A 231 -7.62 16.69 5.97
CA LEU A 231 -6.91 15.75 5.09
C LEU A 231 -5.43 16.13 5.01
N VAL A 232 -4.56 15.22 5.45
CA VAL A 232 -3.09 15.33 5.37
C VAL A 232 -2.57 14.22 4.48
N LEU A 233 -1.87 14.60 3.40
CA LEU A 233 -1.32 13.71 2.37
C LEU A 233 0.20 13.88 2.32
N ASP A 234 0.93 12.89 2.86
CA ASP A 234 2.37 12.97 3.09
C ASP A 234 3.15 12.00 2.19
N GLY A 235 4.07 12.52 1.38
CA GLY A 235 4.77 11.72 0.37
C GLY A 235 3.82 11.41 -0.80
N ALA A 236 3.38 12.44 -1.47
CA ALA A 236 2.28 12.42 -2.41
C ALA A 236 2.52 11.59 -3.66
N VAL A 237 1.55 10.77 -4.05
CA VAL A 237 1.47 10.13 -5.37
C VAL A 237 0.76 11.09 -6.34
N ALA A 238 1.34 11.31 -7.52
CA ALA A 238 0.69 12.13 -8.56
C ALA A 238 -0.57 11.43 -9.08
N PRO A 239 -1.72 12.13 -9.17
CA PRO A 239 -3.00 11.47 -9.45
C PRO A 239 -3.12 10.91 -10.87
N GLU A 240 -2.52 11.58 -11.86
CA GLU A 240 -2.60 11.21 -13.28
C GLU A 240 -1.21 10.84 -13.81
N ILE A 241 -0.66 9.72 -13.32
CA ILE A 241 0.64 9.23 -13.76
C ILE A 241 0.49 7.85 -14.38
N THR A 242 1.15 7.60 -15.51
CA THR A 242 1.20 6.26 -16.10
C THR A 242 2.12 5.35 -15.29
N LEU A 243 1.91 4.03 -15.35
CA LEU A 243 2.80 3.05 -14.69
C LEU A 243 4.26 3.19 -15.16
N ARG A 244 4.46 3.50 -16.45
CA ARG A 244 5.78 3.77 -17.01
C ARG A 244 6.46 4.97 -16.35
N ASP A 245 5.75 6.09 -16.31
CA ASP A 245 6.31 7.34 -15.79
C ASP A 245 6.48 7.29 -14.28
N GLN A 246 5.64 6.54 -13.58
CA GLN A 246 5.81 6.25 -12.16
C GLN A 246 7.12 5.50 -11.92
N GLY A 247 7.36 4.40 -12.64
CA GLY A 247 8.60 3.63 -12.52
C GLY A 247 9.83 4.45 -12.88
N LEU A 248 9.77 5.26 -13.95
CA LEU A 248 10.88 6.11 -14.36
C LEU A 248 11.17 7.20 -13.32
N ALA A 249 10.15 7.86 -12.81
CA ALA A 249 10.31 8.90 -11.78
C ALA A 249 10.88 8.31 -10.48
N GLN A 250 10.46 7.11 -10.09
CA GLN A 250 11.05 6.38 -8.94
C GLN A 250 12.50 5.98 -9.20
N ALA A 251 12.85 5.53 -10.42
CA ALA A 251 14.25 5.24 -10.76
C ALA A 251 15.14 6.47 -10.55
N ILE A 252 14.69 7.64 -11.02
CA ILE A 252 15.39 8.93 -10.84
C ILE A 252 15.46 9.32 -9.37
N GLY A 253 14.37 9.17 -8.62
CA GLY A 253 14.30 9.51 -7.20
C GLY A 253 15.25 8.68 -6.36
N PHE A 254 15.25 7.35 -6.53
CA PHE A 254 16.18 6.44 -5.84
C PHE A 254 17.63 6.67 -6.26
N ASP A 255 17.90 6.98 -7.53
CA ASP A 255 19.24 7.33 -8.00
C ASP A 255 19.76 8.61 -7.33
N GLY A 256 18.90 9.63 -7.22
CA GLY A 256 19.21 10.87 -6.51
C GLY A 256 19.55 10.62 -5.04
N ALA A 257 18.71 9.86 -4.33
CA ALA A 257 18.96 9.51 -2.93
C ALA A 257 20.23 8.66 -2.74
N LEU A 258 20.50 7.72 -3.66
CA LEU A 258 21.74 6.94 -3.64
C LEU A 258 22.97 7.83 -3.85
N LYS A 259 22.94 8.77 -4.79
CA LYS A 259 24.01 9.75 -5.01
C LYS A 259 24.24 10.62 -3.78
N ASN A 260 23.17 11.09 -3.14
CA ASN A 260 23.28 11.88 -1.91
C ASN A 260 23.88 11.07 -0.77
N TYR A 261 23.46 9.81 -0.60
CA TYR A 261 24.10 8.89 0.34
C TYR A 261 25.59 8.72 0.05
N LEU A 262 25.97 8.43 -1.19
CA LEU A 262 27.37 8.24 -1.57
C LEU A 262 28.21 9.51 -1.37
N ASN A 263 27.64 10.70 -1.60
CA ASN A 263 28.31 11.98 -1.34
C ASN A 263 28.45 12.31 0.15
N SER A 264 27.67 11.68 1.01
CA SER A 264 27.72 11.90 2.48
C SER A 264 28.81 11.07 3.18
N GLN A 265 29.50 10.18 2.47
CA GLN A 265 30.50 9.27 3.02
C GLN A 265 31.60 8.99 1.97
N ASP A 266 32.80 8.55 2.43
CA ASP A 266 33.96 8.31 1.57
C ASP A 266 34.30 6.82 1.37
N GLN A 267 33.51 5.91 1.96
CA GLN A 267 33.84 4.46 1.97
C GLN A 267 33.49 3.76 0.67
N PHE A 268 32.42 4.19 0.01
CA PHE A 268 31.89 3.54 -1.21
C PHE A 268 31.62 4.56 -2.30
N LYS A 269 31.77 4.10 -3.53
CA LYS A 269 31.42 4.84 -4.76
C LYS A 269 30.34 4.08 -5.54
N LEU A 270 29.66 4.75 -6.46
CA LEU A 270 28.70 4.11 -7.35
C LEU A 270 29.29 2.89 -8.07
N SER A 271 30.53 3.00 -8.55
CA SER A 271 31.25 1.90 -9.23
C SER A 271 31.46 0.65 -8.37
N ASP A 272 31.48 0.78 -7.04
CA ASP A 272 31.58 -0.38 -6.14
C ASP A 272 30.26 -1.14 -6.07
N ILE A 273 29.14 -0.41 -6.05
CA ILE A 273 27.77 -0.97 -6.10
C ILE A 273 27.54 -1.63 -7.45
N GLU A 274 27.86 -0.95 -8.56
CA GLU A 274 27.71 -1.51 -9.91
C GLU A 274 28.51 -2.79 -10.08
N ARG A 275 29.74 -2.83 -9.57
CA ARG A 275 30.61 -4.03 -9.60
C ARG A 275 30.03 -5.15 -8.74
N MET A 276 29.48 -4.84 -7.56
CA MET A 276 28.80 -5.81 -6.70
C MET A 276 27.58 -6.42 -7.41
N LEU A 277 26.77 -5.60 -8.08
CA LEU A 277 25.61 -6.04 -8.85
C LEU A 277 26.03 -6.91 -10.06
N GLU A 278 27.08 -6.53 -10.81
CA GLU A 278 27.57 -7.35 -11.92
C GLU A 278 28.13 -8.69 -11.42
N LYS A 279 28.88 -8.68 -10.30
CA LYS A 279 29.37 -9.90 -9.68
C LYS A 279 28.24 -10.81 -9.20
N ALA A 280 27.17 -10.25 -8.65
CA ALA A 280 26.02 -11.03 -8.17
C ALA A 280 25.32 -11.83 -9.30
N LYS A 281 25.51 -11.45 -10.57
CA LYS A 281 24.99 -12.18 -11.73
C LYS A 281 25.80 -13.45 -12.04
N SER A 282 27.11 -13.39 -11.93
CA SER A 282 28.04 -14.50 -12.32
C SER A 282 28.51 -15.31 -11.12
N GLU A 283 28.74 -14.65 -9.98
CA GLU A 283 29.28 -15.22 -8.75
C GLU A 283 28.49 -14.68 -7.55
N PRO A 284 27.20 -15.05 -7.39
CA PRO A 284 26.36 -14.48 -6.33
C PRO A 284 26.86 -14.89 -4.95
N MET A 285 26.76 -13.94 -4.01
CA MET A 285 27.01 -14.22 -2.60
C MET A 285 25.92 -15.17 -2.06
N ARG A 286 26.33 -16.13 -1.23
CA ARG A 286 25.44 -17.13 -0.65
C ARG A 286 25.52 -17.13 0.86
N LEU A 287 24.44 -17.51 1.50
CA LEU A 287 24.34 -17.65 2.95
C LEU A 287 23.44 -18.84 3.28
N ILE A 288 23.89 -19.70 4.18
CA ILE A 288 23.06 -20.75 4.75
C ILE A 288 22.24 -20.13 5.88
N GLY A 289 20.91 -20.17 5.76
CA GLY A 289 19.97 -19.68 6.75
C GLY A 289 19.86 -20.58 7.97
N LYS A 290 18.98 -20.19 8.92
CA LYS A 290 18.72 -20.99 10.13
C LYS A 290 18.00 -22.32 9.83
N THR A 291 17.36 -22.42 8.68
CA THR A 291 16.65 -23.62 8.20
C THR A 291 17.52 -24.55 7.34
N ASP A 292 18.85 -24.35 7.35
CA ASP A 292 19.82 -25.02 6.47
C ASP A 292 19.56 -24.78 4.98
N GLU A 293 18.69 -23.86 4.62
CA GLU A 293 18.43 -23.42 3.26
C GLU A 293 19.53 -22.47 2.79
N GLU A 294 20.10 -22.77 1.63
CA GLU A 294 21.08 -21.87 0.99
C GLU A 294 20.33 -20.77 0.23
N ARG A 295 20.51 -19.52 0.64
CA ARG A 295 19.98 -18.34 -0.03
C ARG A 295 21.05 -17.66 -0.89
N THR A 296 20.62 -17.17 -2.03
CA THR A 296 21.45 -16.47 -3.00
C THR A 296 21.09 -14.99 -3.04
N ALA A 297 22.07 -14.10 -2.80
CA ALA A 297 21.86 -12.65 -2.92
C ALA A 297 21.85 -12.27 -4.41
N THR A 298 20.66 -12.31 -5.00
CA THR A 298 20.45 -11.89 -6.38
C THR A 298 20.58 -10.38 -6.51
N GLN A 299 20.74 -9.89 -7.74
CA GLN A 299 20.76 -8.44 -8.00
C GLN A 299 19.48 -7.77 -7.48
N SER A 300 18.30 -8.39 -7.66
CA SER A 300 17.01 -7.90 -7.21
C SER A 300 16.98 -7.68 -5.70
N LEU A 301 17.39 -8.68 -4.90
CA LEU A 301 17.45 -8.56 -3.44
C LEU A 301 18.46 -7.49 -2.96
N ILE A 302 19.60 -7.36 -3.65
CA ILE A 302 20.58 -6.31 -3.35
C ILE A 302 19.98 -4.93 -3.59
N ILE A 303 19.28 -4.73 -4.71
CA ILE A 303 18.63 -3.46 -5.06
C ILE A 303 17.51 -3.13 -4.07
N THR A 304 16.71 -4.13 -3.69
CA THR A 304 15.67 -3.98 -2.66
C THR A 304 16.27 -3.55 -1.31
N ALA A 305 17.39 -4.15 -0.90
CA ALA A 305 18.10 -3.77 0.32
C ALA A 305 18.61 -2.32 0.28
N ILE A 306 19.16 -1.90 -0.86
CA ILE A 306 19.62 -0.52 -1.06
C ILE A 306 18.39 0.43 -1.03
N ALA A 307 17.34 0.14 -1.79
CA ALA A 307 16.12 0.95 -1.83
C ALA A 307 15.51 1.12 -0.44
N GLN A 308 15.32 0.01 0.31
CA GLN A 308 14.82 0.04 1.70
C GLN A 308 15.61 1.00 2.58
N SER A 309 16.92 1.02 2.43
CA SER A 309 17.78 1.88 3.25
C SER A 309 17.69 3.35 2.89
N LEU A 310 17.32 3.68 1.66
CA LEU A 310 17.20 5.06 1.20
C LEU A 310 15.91 5.77 1.66
N TYR A 311 14.93 5.03 2.18
CA TYR A 311 13.71 5.62 2.76
C TYR A 311 14.00 6.49 3.99
N ASN A 312 15.09 6.22 4.71
CA ASN A 312 15.43 6.95 5.92
C ASN A 312 16.93 7.31 5.94
N SER A 313 17.23 8.60 5.77
CA SER A 313 18.60 9.09 5.72
C SER A 313 19.38 8.99 7.05
N VAL A 314 18.70 8.84 8.19
CA VAL A 314 19.34 8.77 9.51
C VAL A 314 19.75 7.35 9.86
N THR A 315 18.78 6.44 9.91
CA THR A 315 19.02 5.05 10.30
C THR A 315 19.39 4.17 9.11
N GLY A 316 18.68 4.33 8.00
CA GLY A 316 18.85 3.50 6.80
C GLY A 316 20.22 3.68 6.14
N TRP A 317 20.73 4.91 6.06
CA TRP A 317 22.05 5.15 5.48
C TRP A 317 23.17 4.50 6.28
N ARG A 318 23.06 4.49 7.60
CA ARG A 318 24.01 3.77 8.46
C ARG A 318 23.92 2.26 8.24
N GLU A 319 22.71 1.70 8.22
CA GLU A 319 22.50 0.27 7.95
C GLU A 319 23.02 -0.11 6.56
N LEU A 320 22.84 0.75 5.55
CA LEU A 320 23.36 0.54 4.20
C LEU A 320 24.90 0.49 4.19
N THR A 321 25.56 1.40 4.91
CA THR A 321 27.02 1.41 5.02
C THR A 321 27.53 0.09 5.61
N GLU A 322 26.89 -0.40 6.67
CA GLU A 322 27.24 -1.68 7.30
C GLU A 322 27.00 -2.87 6.33
N ALA A 323 25.87 -2.86 5.62
CA ALA A 323 25.50 -3.91 4.67
C ALA A 323 26.48 -3.97 3.48
N LEU A 324 26.81 -2.81 2.90
CA LEU A 324 27.79 -2.72 1.81
C LEU A 324 29.18 -3.14 2.27
N ASN A 325 29.60 -2.79 3.49
CA ASN A 325 30.89 -3.21 4.03
C ASN A 325 30.97 -4.73 4.16
N LEU A 326 29.93 -5.39 4.67
CA LEU A 326 29.89 -6.86 4.73
C LEU A 326 29.86 -7.50 3.34
N ALA A 327 29.03 -6.99 2.45
CA ALA A 327 28.84 -7.55 1.12
C ALA A 327 30.10 -7.40 0.24
N ILE A 328 30.62 -6.17 0.14
CA ILE A 328 31.74 -5.85 -0.78
C ILE A 328 33.08 -6.33 -0.22
N ASN A 329 33.38 -6.05 1.05
CA ASN A 329 34.72 -6.30 1.62
C ASN A 329 34.84 -7.71 2.23
N LYS A 330 33.74 -8.37 2.61
CA LYS A 330 33.79 -9.69 3.27
C LYS A 330 33.00 -10.76 2.51
N ASN A 331 32.44 -10.46 1.34
CA ASN A 331 31.60 -11.36 0.54
C ASN A 331 30.48 -12.02 1.37
N ASN A 332 29.90 -11.26 2.30
CA ASN A 332 28.87 -11.74 3.24
C ASN A 332 27.56 -10.97 3.04
N PRO A 333 26.47 -11.62 2.53
CA PRO A 333 25.21 -10.97 2.21
C PRO A 333 24.25 -10.87 3.40
N LYS A 334 24.65 -11.21 4.63
CA LYS A 334 23.75 -11.30 5.80
C LYS A 334 22.90 -10.05 6.00
N LEU A 335 23.49 -8.85 5.92
CA LEU A 335 22.73 -7.60 6.11
C LEU A 335 21.95 -7.20 4.86
N ILE A 336 22.38 -7.62 3.66
CA ILE A 336 21.57 -7.49 2.43
C ILE A 336 20.26 -8.25 2.61
N PHE A 337 20.30 -9.52 3.03
CA PHE A 337 19.07 -10.28 3.32
C PHE A 337 18.23 -9.62 4.42
N LYS A 338 18.84 -9.21 5.52
CA LYS A 338 18.09 -8.55 6.59
C LYS A 338 17.31 -7.32 6.10
N LEU A 339 17.89 -6.52 5.22
CA LEU A 339 17.28 -5.31 4.68
C LEU A 339 16.19 -5.64 3.65
N SER A 340 16.46 -6.57 2.73
CA SER A 340 15.47 -7.01 1.73
C SER A 340 14.30 -7.76 2.37
N ASP A 341 14.56 -8.62 3.35
CA ASP A 341 13.54 -9.37 4.09
C ASP A 341 12.64 -8.43 4.88
N ARG A 342 13.20 -7.39 5.52
CA ARG A 342 12.41 -6.35 6.19
C ARG A 342 11.51 -5.58 5.23
N TYR A 343 11.94 -5.35 3.99
CA TYR A 343 11.13 -4.68 2.98
C TYR A 343 9.96 -5.55 2.50
N ASN A 344 10.19 -6.85 2.42
CA ASN A 344 9.25 -7.82 1.89
C ASN A 344 8.47 -8.57 2.98
N ASP A 345 8.60 -8.19 4.25
CA ASP A 345 7.92 -8.84 5.38
C ASP A 345 8.21 -10.36 5.50
N ARG A 346 9.45 -10.76 5.17
CA ARG A 346 9.94 -12.14 5.24
C ARG A 346 10.67 -12.39 6.56
N ASP A 347 10.29 -13.43 7.29
CA ASP A 347 10.94 -13.82 8.53
C ASP A 347 12.20 -14.68 8.29
N GLU A 348 12.97 -14.93 9.36
CA GLU A 348 14.19 -15.74 9.30
C GLU A 348 13.93 -17.23 9.00
N SER A 349 12.68 -17.69 9.08
CA SER A 349 12.25 -19.04 8.75
C SER A 349 11.76 -19.19 7.30
N GLY A 350 11.73 -18.08 6.56
CA GLY A 350 11.30 -18.05 5.15
C GLY A 350 9.80 -17.88 4.97
N ASN A 351 9.07 -17.46 6.01
CA ASN A 351 7.66 -17.15 5.88
C ASN A 351 7.45 -15.66 5.64
N TYR A 352 6.46 -15.33 4.81
CA TYR A 352 5.98 -13.97 4.65
C TYR A 352 4.83 -13.73 5.64
N TYR A 353 5.01 -12.81 6.60
CA TYR A 353 3.99 -12.52 7.62
C TYR A 353 2.91 -11.57 7.13
N SER A 354 3.15 -10.81 6.07
CA SER A 354 2.12 -10.03 5.36
C SER A 354 1.84 -10.61 3.97
N ASN A 355 0.80 -10.11 3.32
CA ASN A 355 0.50 -10.39 1.91
C ASN A 355 0.74 -9.16 1.03
N GLN A 356 1.61 -8.26 1.47
CA GLN A 356 1.81 -6.95 0.83
C GLN A 356 2.25 -7.07 -0.63
N THR A 357 3.12 -8.02 -0.97
CA THR A 357 3.56 -8.25 -2.36
C THR A 357 2.38 -8.55 -3.27
N ASP A 358 1.56 -9.52 -2.89
CA ASP A 358 0.41 -9.97 -3.68
C ASP A 358 -0.62 -8.86 -3.88
N ILE A 359 -1.07 -8.26 -2.78
CA ILE A 359 -2.14 -7.26 -2.82
C ILE A 359 -1.67 -5.93 -3.42
N SER A 360 -0.39 -5.56 -3.25
CA SER A 360 0.17 -4.34 -3.85
C SER A 360 0.12 -4.39 -5.38
N ILE A 361 0.53 -5.51 -5.95
CA ILE A 361 0.49 -5.71 -7.41
C ILE A 361 -0.97 -5.75 -7.89
N MET A 362 -1.85 -6.44 -7.17
CA MET A 362 -3.26 -6.52 -7.49
C MET A 362 -3.91 -5.14 -7.54
N ILE A 363 -3.75 -4.31 -6.50
CA ILE A 363 -4.28 -2.95 -6.45
C ILE A 363 -3.70 -2.12 -7.59
N THR A 364 -2.38 -2.17 -7.80
CA THR A 364 -1.71 -1.44 -8.87
C THR A 364 -2.28 -1.81 -10.24
N CYS A 365 -2.47 -3.10 -10.53
CA CYS A 365 -3.01 -3.55 -11.82
C CYS A 365 -4.50 -3.25 -12.03
N LEU A 366 -5.24 -2.98 -10.96
CA LEU A 366 -6.63 -2.56 -11.01
C LEU A 366 -6.79 -1.04 -11.12
N ASP A 367 -5.90 -0.27 -10.51
CA ASP A 367 -5.96 1.19 -10.52
C ASP A 367 -5.34 1.80 -11.80
N TRP A 368 -4.31 1.16 -12.36
CA TRP A 368 -3.63 1.61 -13.56
C TRP A 368 -3.54 0.50 -14.61
N ARG A 369 -3.68 0.86 -15.86
CA ARG A 369 -3.48 -0.08 -16.99
C ARG A 369 -2.04 -0.08 -17.44
N GLU A 370 -1.49 -1.29 -17.64
CA GLU A 370 -0.24 -1.45 -18.36
C GLU A 370 -0.52 -1.59 -19.86
N GLU A 371 -0.26 -0.53 -20.60
CA GLU A 371 -0.50 -0.48 -22.05
C GLU A 371 0.70 -0.98 -22.86
N ARG A 372 1.91 -0.89 -22.30
CA ARG A 372 3.14 -1.30 -22.98
C ARG A 372 3.12 -2.79 -23.27
N THR A 373 3.72 -3.15 -24.42
CA THR A 373 4.06 -4.53 -24.71
C THR A 373 5.38 -4.92 -24.01
N VAL A 374 5.71 -6.21 -23.99
CA VAL A 374 7.02 -6.67 -23.48
C VAL A 374 8.19 -6.10 -24.31
N ALA A 375 7.96 -5.84 -25.60
CA ALA A 375 8.94 -5.19 -26.46
C ALA A 375 9.16 -3.73 -26.07
N ASP A 376 8.08 -2.98 -25.82
CA ASP A 376 8.16 -1.59 -25.35
C ASP A 376 8.91 -1.50 -24.01
N MET A 377 8.65 -2.41 -23.08
CA MET A 377 9.37 -2.46 -21.79
C MET A 377 10.87 -2.75 -21.98
N ALA A 378 11.21 -3.60 -22.96
CA ALA A 378 12.61 -3.91 -23.29
C ALA A 378 13.32 -2.72 -23.96
N GLU A 379 12.63 -1.95 -24.82
CA GLU A 379 13.13 -0.71 -25.39
C GLU A 379 13.27 0.38 -24.33
N ASP A 380 12.29 0.54 -23.45
CA ASP A 380 12.33 1.47 -22.31
C ASP A 380 13.50 1.19 -21.36
N GLN A 381 13.99 -0.04 -21.26
CA GLN A 381 15.06 -0.40 -20.32
C GLN A 381 16.32 0.46 -20.51
N GLU A 382 16.63 0.88 -21.75
CA GLU A 382 17.77 1.78 -21.99
C GLU A 382 17.53 3.17 -21.37
N VAL A 383 16.34 3.76 -21.57
CA VAL A 383 15.97 5.05 -20.99
C VAL A 383 16.00 4.99 -19.45
N PHE A 384 15.48 3.91 -18.89
CA PHE A 384 15.51 3.67 -17.45
C PHE A 384 16.93 3.51 -16.93
N ARG A 385 17.79 2.79 -17.64
CA ARG A 385 19.21 2.57 -17.30
C ARG A 385 20.03 3.88 -17.38
N GLU A 386 19.77 4.73 -18.36
CA GLU A 386 20.38 6.06 -18.45
C GLU A 386 19.96 6.97 -17.30
N SER A 387 18.73 6.83 -16.82
CA SER A 387 18.20 7.57 -15.68
C SER A 387 18.77 7.08 -14.36
N SER A 388 18.99 5.76 -14.22
CA SER A 388 19.64 5.12 -13.07
C SER A 388 20.26 3.78 -13.49
N SER A 389 21.58 3.66 -13.36
CA SER A 389 22.28 2.40 -13.64
C SER A 389 21.95 1.28 -12.64
N VAL A 390 21.51 1.65 -11.44
CA VAL A 390 21.19 0.71 -10.33
C VAL A 390 19.72 0.31 -10.36
N PHE A 391 18.79 1.26 -10.33
CA PHE A 391 17.35 0.99 -10.16
C PHE A 391 16.61 0.87 -11.48
N GLY A 392 17.03 1.61 -12.50
CA GLY A 392 16.31 1.72 -13.76
C GLY A 392 16.03 0.38 -14.44
N PRO A 393 17.01 -0.51 -14.63
CA PRO A 393 16.81 -1.79 -15.30
C PRO A 393 15.71 -2.66 -14.69
N TYR A 394 15.50 -2.56 -13.36
CA TYR A 394 14.48 -3.33 -12.65
C TYR A 394 13.11 -2.70 -12.77
N LEU A 395 13.05 -1.38 -12.60
CA LEU A 395 11.78 -0.65 -12.61
C LEU A 395 11.14 -0.61 -14.01
N SER A 396 11.91 -0.81 -15.09
CA SER A 396 11.36 -0.89 -16.44
C SER A 396 10.37 -2.05 -16.64
N PHE A 397 10.52 -3.15 -15.88
CA PHE A 397 9.66 -4.34 -15.94
C PHE A 397 8.79 -4.53 -14.69
N SER A 398 8.81 -3.61 -13.71
CA SER A 398 8.11 -3.78 -12.42
C SER A 398 6.60 -3.97 -12.58
N THR A 399 6.01 -3.46 -13.65
CA THR A 399 4.56 -3.53 -13.94
C THR A 399 4.17 -4.67 -14.88
N LEU A 400 5.12 -5.56 -15.22
CA LEU A 400 4.88 -6.68 -16.14
C LEU A 400 3.72 -7.61 -15.70
N PRO A 401 3.47 -7.89 -14.40
CA PRO A 401 2.28 -8.63 -13.98
C PRO A 401 0.98 -8.02 -14.44
N CYS A 402 0.88 -6.68 -14.46
CA CYS A 402 -0.34 -5.97 -14.88
C CYS A 402 -0.66 -6.16 -16.37
N LYS A 403 0.34 -6.46 -17.21
CA LYS A 403 0.10 -6.81 -18.62
C LYS A 403 -0.73 -8.09 -18.78
N TYR A 404 -0.65 -8.98 -17.82
CA TYR A 404 -1.36 -10.27 -17.83
C TYR A 404 -2.53 -10.34 -16.87
N TRP A 405 -2.88 -9.19 -16.23
CA TRP A 405 -3.99 -9.12 -15.30
C TRP A 405 -5.33 -9.41 -15.97
N GLN A 406 -6.11 -10.31 -15.39
CA GLN A 406 -7.31 -10.84 -16.04
C GLN A 406 -8.59 -10.03 -15.78
N ALA A 407 -8.60 -9.22 -14.75
CA ALA A 407 -9.73 -8.37 -14.41
C ALA A 407 -9.55 -6.95 -14.94
N LYS A 408 -10.65 -6.33 -15.34
CA LYS A 408 -10.72 -4.89 -15.60
C LYS A 408 -11.51 -4.26 -14.47
N PRO A 409 -11.00 -3.25 -13.80
CA PRO A 409 -11.78 -2.55 -12.80
C PRO A 409 -12.91 -1.79 -13.48
N ASN A 410 -14.04 -1.75 -12.82
CA ASN A 410 -15.15 -0.89 -13.21
C ASN A 410 -15.00 0.44 -12.45
N LEU A 411 -14.05 1.25 -12.89
CA LEU A 411 -13.73 2.52 -12.24
C LEU A 411 -14.77 3.56 -12.63
N PRO A 412 -15.31 4.34 -11.66
CA PRO A 412 -16.14 5.49 -11.97
C PRO A 412 -15.30 6.55 -12.70
N GLU A 413 -15.93 7.28 -13.61
CA GLU A 413 -15.33 8.49 -14.15
C GLU A 413 -15.28 9.55 -13.05
N VAL A 414 -14.10 9.79 -12.50
CA VAL A 414 -13.82 10.78 -11.45
C VAL A 414 -12.70 11.68 -11.91
N GLU A 415 -12.96 12.97 -11.92
CA GLU A 415 -11.93 13.96 -12.21
C GLU A 415 -11.02 14.15 -10.98
N LEU A 416 -9.71 13.96 -11.16
CA LEU A 416 -8.70 14.14 -10.12
C LEU A 416 -8.04 15.52 -10.15
N PHE A 417 -8.73 16.49 -10.71
CA PHE A 417 -8.33 17.88 -10.73
C PHE A 417 -9.49 18.79 -10.30
N ASN A 418 -9.16 19.98 -9.84
CA ASN A 418 -10.15 20.97 -9.41
C ASN A 418 -11.06 20.48 -8.27
N ILE A 419 -10.53 19.60 -7.41
CA ILE A 419 -11.26 18.99 -6.30
C ILE A 419 -11.57 20.05 -5.24
N GLN A 420 -12.87 20.28 -4.97
CA GLN A 420 -13.34 21.31 -4.04
C GLN A 420 -13.70 20.69 -2.70
N THR A 421 -12.82 20.81 -1.72
CA THR A 421 -12.98 20.31 -0.36
C THR A 421 -12.70 21.39 0.68
N ASP A 422 -12.85 21.05 1.96
CA ASP A 422 -12.18 21.78 3.04
C ASP A 422 -10.65 21.77 2.80
N PRO A 423 -9.88 22.63 3.46
CA PRO A 423 -8.45 22.71 3.24
C PRO A 423 -7.72 21.36 3.36
N VAL A 424 -6.81 21.10 2.43
CA VAL A 424 -5.95 19.91 2.39
C VAL A 424 -4.50 20.34 2.63
N LEU A 425 -3.78 19.55 3.43
CA LEU A 425 -2.36 19.74 3.66
C LEU A 425 -1.59 18.64 2.93
N ILE A 426 -0.74 19.05 1.98
CA ILE A 426 0.11 18.14 1.20
C ILE A 426 1.55 18.33 1.63
N ILE A 427 2.26 17.23 1.89
CA ILE A 427 3.65 17.25 2.34
C ILE A 427 4.52 16.60 1.27
N GLY A 428 5.57 17.30 0.84
CA GLY A 428 6.57 16.79 -0.06
C GLY A 428 7.98 16.99 0.49
N VAL A 429 8.82 15.96 0.37
CA VAL A 429 10.24 16.01 0.72
C VAL A 429 11.06 16.19 -0.56
N THR A 430 11.99 17.15 -0.58
CA THR A 430 12.69 17.54 -1.82
C THR A 430 13.55 16.44 -2.43
N GLN A 431 14.02 15.49 -1.61
CA GLN A 431 14.82 14.33 -2.02
C GLN A 431 14.12 13.04 -1.61
N ASP A 432 12.82 12.96 -1.86
CA ASP A 432 12.04 11.74 -1.63
C ASP A 432 12.33 10.72 -2.74
N PRO A 433 12.86 9.52 -2.41
CA PRO A 433 13.19 8.52 -3.42
C PRO A 433 11.98 7.82 -4.02
N ALA A 434 10.92 7.63 -3.24
CA ALA A 434 9.78 6.79 -3.61
C ALA A 434 8.62 7.61 -4.22
N THR A 435 8.40 8.83 -3.70
CA THR A 435 7.39 9.77 -4.19
C THR A 435 8.06 11.12 -4.47
N PRO A 436 8.68 11.28 -5.65
CA PRO A 436 9.45 12.47 -6.01
C PRO A 436 8.67 13.76 -5.76
N TYR A 437 9.34 14.78 -5.25
CA TYR A 437 8.76 16.06 -4.82
C TYR A 437 7.81 16.70 -5.84
N LEU A 438 8.11 16.58 -7.15
CA LEU A 438 7.23 17.04 -8.23
C LEU A 438 5.81 16.47 -8.13
N TRP A 439 5.65 15.25 -7.57
CA TRP A 439 4.31 14.68 -7.41
C TRP A 439 3.52 15.39 -6.32
N ALA A 440 4.17 15.90 -5.27
CA ALA A 440 3.51 16.72 -4.26
C ALA A 440 3.07 18.07 -4.82
N GLU A 441 3.85 18.67 -5.72
CA GLU A 441 3.47 19.89 -6.45
C GLU A 441 2.24 19.62 -7.32
N LYS A 442 2.27 18.56 -8.16
CA LYS A 442 1.14 18.18 -9.02
C LYS A 442 -0.12 17.84 -8.20
N LEU A 443 0.01 17.10 -7.08
CA LEU A 443 -1.13 16.81 -6.23
C LEU A 443 -1.71 18.08 -5.61
N THR A 444 -0.87 19.06 -5.28
CA THR A 444 -1.34 20.35 -4.75
C THR A 444 -2.21 21.10 -5.77
N GLU A 445 -1.87 21.02 -7.05
CA GLU A 445 -2.65 21.59 -8.15
C GLU A 445 -3.99 20.91 -8.37
N SER A 446 -4.14 19.65 -7.94
CA SER A 446 -5.40 18.91 -8.06
C SER A 446 -6.50 19.43 -7.13
N PHE A 447 -6.16 20.15 -6.07
CA PHE A 447 -7.10 20.66 -5.09
C PHE A 447 -7.21 22.21 -5.13
N VAL A 448 -8.42 22.73 -5.06
CA VAL A 448 -8.66 24.19 -5.01
C VAL A 448 -8.10 24.82 -3.73
N ASN A 449 -8.18 24.09 -2.60
CA ASN A 449 -7.81 24.60 -1.27
C ASN A 449 -6.63 23.85 -0.63
N ALA A 450 -5.70 23.33 -1.43
CA ALA A 450 -4.51 22.67 -0.86
C ALA A 450 -3.44 23.67 -0.45
N LYS A 451 -2.61 23.26 0.52
CA LYS A 451 -1.37 23.95 0.91
C LYS A 451 -0.22 22.96 0.91
N LEU A 452 0.81 23.28 0.15
CA LEU A 452 2.05 22.51 0.10
C LEU A 452 2.94 22.85 1.29
N LEU A 453 3.36 21.82 2.00
CA LEU A 453 4.34 21.87 3.06
C LEU A 453 5.59 21.14 2.59
N THR A 454 6.62 21.90 2.28
CA THR A 454 7.88 21.39 1.73
C THR A 454 8.86 21.10 2.85
N LEU A 455 9.38 19.89 2.92
CA LEU A 455 10.56 19.56 3.72
C LEU A 455 11.78 19.53 2.79
N LYS A 456 12.67 20.52 2.92
CA LYS A 456 13.98 20.47 2.28
C LYS A 456 14.85 19.45 3.04
N GLY A 457 15.03 18.27 2.48
CA GLY A 457 15.74 17.16 3.13
C GLY A 457 15.63 15.85 2.35
N GLU A 458 16.08 14.79 2.99
CA GLU A 458 16.23 13.44 2.46
C GLU A 458 15.19 12.48 3.04
N GLY A 459 14.86 11.44 2.27
CA GLY A 459 14.06 10.30 2.68
C GLY A 459 12.56 10.44 2.40
N HIS A 460 11.84 9.35 2.61
CA HIS A 460 10.43 9.21 2.23
C HIS A 460 9.50 9.73 3.33
N THR A 461 8.51 10.56 2.96
CA THR A 461 7.54 11.25 3.84
C THR A 461 8.17 12.28 4.79
N GLY A 462 7.40 13.22 5.29
CA GLY A 462 7.90 14.32 6.12
C GLY A 462 7.42 14.32 7.57
N HIS A 463 6.18 13.93 7.81
CA HIS A 463 5.56 13.95 9.13
C HIS A 463 5.98 12.76 10.01
N GLY A 464 6.17 13.01 11.30
CA GLY A 464 6.54 11.98 12.28
C GLY A 464 8.03 11.61 12.26
N ARG A 465 8.87 12.41 11.57
CA ARG A 465 10.34 12.22 11.51
C ARG A 465 11.13 13.16 12.42
N GLY A 466 10.43 13.82 13.35
CA GLY A 466 11.05 14.73 14.33
C GLY A 466 11.34 16.13 13.79
N ASN A 467 10.87 16.48 12.60
CA ASN A 467 10.98 17.86 12.10
C ASN A 467 9.89 18.73 12.74
N LYS A 468 10.26 19.56 13.71
CA LYS A 468 9.32 20.41 14.46
C LYS A 468 8.45 21.30 13.57
N CYS A 469 8.98 21.83 12.46
CA CYS A 469 8.24 22.70 11.55
C CYS A 469 7.09 21.93 10.86
N ILE A 470 7.38 20.73 10.35
CA ILE A 470 6.37 19.84 9.75
C ILE A 470 5.38 19.38 10.82
N ASP A 471 5.87 18.77 11.90
CA ASP A 471 5.04 18.11 12.92
C ASP A 471 4.11 19.09 13.63
N GLN A 472 4.60 20.27 14.00
CA GLN A 472 3.76 21.33 14.63
C GLN A 472 2.70 21.88 13.66
N THR A 473 3.01 21.95 12.36
CA THR A 473 2.04 22.42 11.37
C THR A 473 0.92 21.41 11.18
N VAL A 474 1.24 20.13 11.06
CA VAL A 474 0.26 19.03 10.98
C VAL A 474 -0.58 18.97 12.25
N ASN A 475 0.06 19.02 13.43
CA ASN A 475 -0.66 19.03 14.71
C ASN A 475 -1.65 20.19 14.82
N ARG A 476 -1.22 21.41 14.48
CA ARG A 476 -2.11 22.58 14.47
C ARG A 476 -3.28 22.39 13.51
N PHE A 477 -3.02 21.83 12.33
CA PHE A 477 -4.06 21.57 11.35
C PHE A 477 -5.10 20.58 11.88
N PHE A 478 -4.65 19.44 12.44
CA PHE A 478 -5.58 18.48 13.05
C PHE A 478 -6.32 19.06 14.26
N LEU A 479 -5.71 19.89 15.08
CA LEU A 479 -6.35 20.44 16.27
C LEU A 479 -7.36 21.56 15.96
N THR A 480 -7.07 22.38 14.94
CA THR A 480 -7.84 23.61 14.69
C THR A 480 -8.61 23.62 13.38
N GLY A 481 -8.32 22.71 12.44
CA GLY A 481 -8.83 22.73 11.07
C GLY A 481 -8.27 23.86 10.21
N LYS A 482 -7.28 24.61 10.70
CA LYS A 482 -6.72 25.77 10.00
C LYS A 482 -5.41 25.39 9.31
N SER A 483 -5.40 25.42 7.97
CA SER A 483 -4.19 25.30 7.19
C SER A 483 -3.33 26.57 7.25
N PRO A 484 -2.02 26.49 6.96
CA PRO A 484 -1.18 27.69 6.77
C PRO A 484 -1.76 28.60 5.70
N SER A 485 -1.62 29.93 5.86
CA SER A 485 -2.09 30.91 4.87
C SER A 485 -1.31 30.85 3.56
N LYS A 486 -0.08 30.37 3.61
CA LYS A 486 0.84 30.21 2.45
C LYS A 486 1.44 28.80 2.45
N ALA A 487 1.99 28.39 1.31
CA ALA A 487 2.94 27.27 1.28
C ALA A 487 4.06 27.50 2.29
N LEU A 488 4.49 26.46 2.98
CA LEU A 488 5.48 26.55 4.03
C LEU A 488 6.71 25.71 3.66
N PHE A 489 7.88 26.27 3.94
CA PHE A 489 9.16 25.60 3.72
C PHE A 489 9.83 25.30 5.06
N CYS A 490 10.07 24.04 5.31
CA CYS A 490 10.79 23.53 6.46
C CYS A 490 12.14 22.95 5.99
N THR A 491 13.13 22.97 6.84
CA THR A 491 14.46 22.38 6.55
C THR A 491 14.75 21.26 7.53
N GLN A 492 15.23 20.14 7.01
CA GLN A 492 15.75 19.07 7.86
C GLN A 492 16.97 19.60 8.58
N SER A 493 16.97 19.55 9.92
CA SER A 493 18.14 19.92 10.71
C SER A 493 19.29 18.97 10.33
N GLY A 494 20.46 19.52 10.03
CA GLY A 494 21.65 18.67 9.85
C GLY A 494 21.91 17.87 11.11
N ASN A 495 22.24 16.60 10.95
CA ASN A 495 22.75 15.76 12.02
C ASN A 495 24.17 16.17 12.38
#